data_79abfd2d547e83ff90f4dfaaf92aa51f
#
_entry.id   79abfd2d547e83ff90f4dfaaf92aa51f
#
_cell.length_a   1.000
_cell.length_b   1.000
_cell.length_c   1.000
_cell.angle_alpha   90.00
_cell.angle_beta   90.00
_cell.angle_gamma   90.00
#
_symmetry.space_group_name_H-M   'P 1'
#
loop_
_entity.id
_entity.type
_entity.pdbx_description
1 polymer ?
#
loop_
_entity_poly.entity_id
_entity_poly.type
_entity_poly.pdbx_seq_one_letter_code
_entity_poly.pdbx_strand_id
1 'polypeptide(L)'
;MSAENRSAERPPAENRSAAGPSAESLTAESPAAGTPSPGRPSPEDRFQEDPATGDARPYDRGAWWRDAVVYQVYPRSFADANGDGEGDLPGVLSRLDHLADLGVNAIWLSPFYPSPLADGGYDVADYCDVDPRYGTLADFDALVAGAAAKNIKVIVDIVPNHCSAEHPWFRAALAAGPGSPERERFVFRDEPNNWQSVFGGPAWTQVADGQWYLHLFDSAQPDWNWRHPDVVAMFERVLRFWLDRGVAGFRIDVANMLFKQDGLPDVVPGSQSGPLMPGQTAVPYEHQPELLELYRSWRKILDSYPGDRGTVAEMWFDTDQARPYLAGDGLAQLFNFGLMPTPWSAEEFRAVIDGSYRLARETGGSIPWVLGNHDVPRMVTRFGVDQDLVRAPTPEVLLGRMDVDVELGTRRARAAALLLLALPGGAYIYQGDELGLPEHLTIPDEARRDPMFERTLRTFMGRDGCRVPLPWSGTAAPYGFGAVDVPAPEGSQGVPGAQGTWLPQPEDWAGLTVAAQRADPGSTLNLYRAALAIRRDHPALGDGDLTWLDTPPGVLAFSRDPGFTLMVNFGPVPVPLTRHHDVLLASGPLDGDLLPPDTGVWLS
;
A
#
# COMPACT_ATOMS: atom_id res chain seq x y z
N MET A 1 -46.36 36.59 -26.49
CA MET A 1 -47.57 36.05 -25.91
C MET A 1 -47.12 35.30 -24.66
N SER A 2 -47.01 35.98 -23.57
CA SER A 2 -47.91 36.10 -22.41
C SER A 2 -47.99 34.78 -21.67
N ALA A 3 -47.25 34.64 -20.57
CA ALA A 3 -47.59 34.88 -19.16
C ALA A 3 -48.55 33.78 -18.62
N GLU A 4 -48.20 33.12 -17.55
CA GLU A 4 -48.63 33.51 -16.21
C GLU A 4 -47.98 32.67 -15.10
N ASN A 5 -47.62 33.40 -14.14
CA ASN A 5 -47.11 33.12 -12.81
C ASN A 5 -48.22 32.56 -11.89
N ARG A 6 -47.97 31.55 -11.05
CA ARG A 6 -48.67 31.37 -9.77
C ARG A 6 -47.77 30.76 -8.69
N SER A 7 -47.43 31.61 -7.78
CA SER A 7 -46.98 31.34 -6.41
C SER A 7 -48.06 30.64 -5.58
N ALA A 8 -47.71 29.74 -4.69
CA ALA A 8 -48.52 29.28 -3.58
C ALA A 8 -47.68 29.17 -2.30
N GLU A 9 -48.21 29.82 -1.30
CA GLU A 9 -47.67 30.14 0.02
C GLU A 9 -47.58 28.95 0.96
N ARG A 10 -46.60 29.04 1.90
CA ARG A 10 -46.53 28.25 3.14
C ARG A 10 -47.46 28.85 4.23
N PRO A 11 -48.07 28.09 5.12
CA PRO A 11 -48.52 28.55 6.43
C PRO A 11 -47.53 28.18 7.56
N PRO A 12 -47.58 28.88 8.71
CA PRO A 12 -46.52 28.93 9.72
C PRO A 12 -46.68 27.91 10.86
N ALA A 13 -45.58 27.73 11.58
CA ALA A 13 -45.42 26.88 12.75
C ALA A 13 -46.21 27.42 13.97
N GLU A 14 -46.89 26.54 14.69
CA GLU A 14 -47.40 26.78 16.05
C GLU A 14 -46.54 26.09 17.10
N ASN A 15 -46.19 26.91 18.07
CA ASN A 15 -45.45 26.60 19.29
C ASN A 15 -46.42 26.11 20.37
N ARG A 16 -46.17 24.96 21.02
CA ARG A 16 -46.79 24.67 22.32
C ARG A 16 -45.83 24.02 23.29
N SER A 17 -45.55 24.75 24.34
CA SER A 17 -44.92 24.34 25.59
C SER A 17 -45.91 23.62 26.52
N ALA A 18 -45.46 22.62 27.26
CA ALA A 18 -45.97 22.19 28.57
C ALA A 18 -44.93 21.32 29.26
N ALA A 19 -44.25 21.78 30.26
CA ALA A 19 -44.44 21.65 31.69
C ALA A 19 -44.32 20.20 32.22
N GLY A 20 -43.29 19.98 33.04
CA GLY A 20 -43.01 18.75 33.78
C GLY A 20 -43.90 18.57 35.02
N PRO A 21 -43.70 17.52 35.76
CA PRO A 21 -43.74 17.67 37.22
C PRO A 21 -42.51 17.10 37.96
N SER A 22 -42.39 17.70 39.10
CA SER A 22 -41.51 17.71 40.22
C SER A 22 -41.19 16.38 40.90
N ALA A 23 -40.05 16.44 41.58
CA ALA A 23 -39.44 15.48 42.48
C ALA A 23 -40.33 15.07 43.67
N GLU A 24 -40.18 13.84 44.12
CA GLU A 24 -40.42 13.43 45.50
C GLU A 24 -39.19 12.71 46.08
N SER A 25 -38.77 13.21 47.23
CA SER A 25 -37.74 12.71 48.11
C SER A 25 -38.24 11.54 48.94
N LEU A 26 -37.47 10.47 49.07
CA LEU A 26 -37.58 9.56 50.20
C LEU A 26 -36.21 9.29 50.79
N THR A 27 -36.09 9.72 52.03
CA THR A 27 -35.05 9.43 53.03
C THR A 27 -35.22 8.01 53.55
N ALA A 28 -34.10 7.28 53.76
CA ALA A 28 -33.91 6.44 54.94
C ALA A 28 -32.55 5.72 54.95
N GLU A 29 -31.81 5.98 56.00
CA GLU A 29 -31.05 5.09 56.88
C GLU A 29 -29.79 4.35 56.34
N SER A 30 -28.64 4.77 56.89
CA SER A 30 -27.43 3.97 57.05
C SER A 30 -27.58 2.87 58.09
N PRO A 31 -26.83 1.78 57.95
CA PRO A 31 -25.95 1.39 59.05
C PRO A 31 -24.51 1.03 58.64
N ALA A 32 -23.60 1.57 59.45
CA ALA A 32 -22.37 1.05 60.05
C ALA A 32 -21.38 0.18 59.25
N ALA A 33 -20.17 0.73 59.13
CA ALA A 33 -18.84 0.19 59.39
C ALA A 33 -18.42 -1.20 58.85
N GLY A 34 -17.41 -1.19 58.01
CA GLY A 34 -16.54 -2.33 57.91
C GLY A 34 -15.66 -2.42 56.68
N THR A 35 -14.39 -2.26 56.88
CA THR A 35 -13.20 -2.64 56.10
C THR A 35 -12.69 -1.66 55.01
N PRO A 36 -11.41 -1.35 55.04
CA PRO A 36 -10.78 -0.43 54.07
C PRO A 36 -10.56 -1.09 52.73
N SER A 37 -10.95 -0.39 51.68
CA SER A 37 -10.58 -0.71 50.29
C SER A 37 -9.07 -0.56 50.07
N PRO A 38 -8.43 -1.47 49.34
CA PRO A 38 -7.02 -1.28 48.99
C PRO A 38 -6.85 -0.09 48.05
N GLY A 39 -5.82 0.70 48.32
CA GLY A 39 -5.49 1.91 47.58
C GLY A 39 -5.24 1.65 46.09
N ARG A 40 -5.59 2.64 45.26
CA ARG A 40 -5.21 2.72 43.87
C ARG A 40 -3.69 2.70 43.74
N PRO A 41 -3.08 1.80 42.94
CA PRO A 41 -1.64 1.84 42.72
C PRO A 41 -1.25 3.09 41.91
N SER A 42 -0.06 3.60 42.23
CA SER A 42 0.56 4.72 41.53
C SER A 42 0.93 4.34 40.06
N PRO A 43 1.16 5.31 39.17
CA PRO A 43 1.52 5.02 37.78
C PRO A 43 2.81 4.21 37.60
N GLU A 44 3.64 4.09 38.61
CA GLU A 44 4.93 3.37 38.56
C GLU A 44 4.82 1.86 38.87
N ASP A 45 3.69 1.37 39.42
CA ASP A 45 3.52 -0.03 39.83
C ASP A 45 2.87 -0.93 38.75
N ARG A 46 2.72 -0.47 37.51
CA ARG A 46 2.00 -1.22 36.44
C ARG A 46 2.88 -2.12 35.56
N PHE A 47 4.15 -2.27 35.88
CA PHE A 47 5.04 -3.15 35.13
C PHE A 47 5.65 -4.24 36.01
N GLN A 48 4.81 -5.11 36.59
CA GLN A 48 5.25 -6.43 37.02
C GLN A 48 4.67 -7.46 36.07
N GLU A 49 5.59 -8.18 35.42
CA GLU A 49 5.33 -9.30 34.52
C GLU A 49 4.54 -10.39 35.26
N ASP A 50 3.40 -10.78 34.69
CA ASP A 50 2.65 -11.96 35.11
C ASP A 50 3.18 -13.19 34.31
N PRO A 51 3.85 -14.15 34.92
CA PRO A 51 4.44 -15.30 34.22
C PRO A 51 3.48 -16.48 34.14
N ALA A 52 2.38 -16.37 33.39
CA ALA A 52 1.59 -17.54 33.06
C ALA A 52 0.62 -17.34 31.90
N THR A 53 1.12 -17.33 30.66
CA THR A 53 0.39 -17.86 29.49
C THR A 53 1.40 -18.39 28.49
N GLY A 54 1.22 -19.66 28.10
CA GLY A 54 2.21 -20.42 27.36
C GLY A 54 2.51 -19.92 25.95
N ASP A 55 3.75 -20.09 25.56
CA ASP A 55 4.35 -20.28 24.23
C ASP A 55 3.83 -19.46 23.02
N ALA A 56 3.55 -18.19 23.15
CA ALA A 56 3.66 -17.28 22.02
C ALA A 56 5.05 -16.62 22.10
N ARG A 57 5.98 -17.01 21.24
CA ARG A 57 7.24 -16.27 21.10
C ARG A 57 6.89 -14.87 20.60
N PRO A 58 7.22 -13.78 21.34
CA PRO A 58 7.15 -12.47 20.75
C PRO A 58 8.04 -12.47 19.50
N TYR A 59 7.61 -11.86 18.40
CA TYR A 59 8.44 -11.70 17.21
C TYR A 59 9.82 -11.24 17.65
N ASP A 60 10.86 -11.99 17.23
CA ASP A 60 12.22 -11.67 17.57
C ASP A 60 12.51 -10.22 17.08
N ARG A 61 12.94 -9.35 18.00
CA ARG A 61 13.31 -7.97 17.68
C ARG A 61 14.45 -7.89 16.67
N GLY A 62 15.15 -9.00 16.40
CA GLY A 62 16.18 -9.15 15.39
C GLY A 62 15.69 -9.60 14.02
N ALA A 63 14.40 -9.80 13.78
CA ALA A 63 13.88 -10.23 12.48
C ALA A 63 14.15 -9.16 11.41
N TRP A 64 14.78 -9.57 10.31
CA TRP A 64 15.29 -8.68 9.26
C TRP A 64 14.24 -7.72 8.66
N TRP A 65 12.98 -8.14 8.61
CA TRP A 65 11.88 -7.37 8.00
C TRP A 65 11.41 -6.20 8.86
N ARG A 66 11.76 -6.15 10.14
CA ARG A 66 11.24 -5.11 11.05
C ARG A 66 11.69 -3.72 10.69
N ASP A 67 12.92 -3.55 10.24
CA ASP A 67 13.54 -2.27 9.90
C ASP A 67 14.03 -2.20 8.45
N ALA A 68 13.73 -3.22 7.66
CA ALA A 68 14.13 -3.31 6.27
C ALA A 68 13.58 -2.17 5.42
N VAL A 69 14.39 -1.72 4.48
CA VAL A 69 13.93 -0.93 3.35
C VAL A 69 13.63 -1.88 2.20
N VAL A 70 12.36 -1.94 1.80
CA VAL A 70 11.86 -2.80 0.73
C VAL A 70 11.53 -1.95 -0.49
N TYR A 71 12.07 -2.32 -1.64
CA TYR A 71 11.80 -1.66 -2.90
C TYR A 71 10.74 -2.45 -3.68
N GLN A 72 9.61 -1.83 -3.98
CA GLN A 72 8.58 -2.44 -4.80
C GLN A 72 8.96 -2.36 -6.27
N VAL A 73 9.08 -3.51 -6.90
CA VAL A 73 9.27 -3.71 -8.34
C VAL A 73 7.93 -4.09 -8.96
N TYR A 74 7.46 -3.31 -9.91
CA TYR A 74 6.37 -3.68 -10.82
C TYR A 74 7.02 -4.26 -12.09
N PRO A 75 7.14 -5.59 -12.23
CA PRO A 75 8.03 -6.23 -13.22
C PRO A 75 7.81 -5.71 -14.65
N ARG A 76 6.54 -5.57 -15.05
CA ARG A 76 6.14 -5.11 -16.39
C ARG A 76 6.71 -3.73 -16.77
N SER A 77 7.03 -2.89 -15.76
CA SER A 77 7.50 -1.52 -15.94
C SER A 77 8.89 -1.26 -15.37
N PHE A 78 9.63 -2.29 -14.95
CA PHE A 78 10.92 -2.10 -14.34
C PHE A 78 12.06 -2.04 -15.36
N ALA A 79 12.28 -3.12 -16.11
CA ALA A 79 13.26 -3.18 -17.21
C ALA A 79 12.92 -4.35 -18.13
N ASP A 80 13.12 -4.15 -19.42
CA ASP A 80 12.85 -5.11 -20.49
C ASP A 80 14.17 -5.67 -21.03
N ALA A 81 14.41 -6.96 -20.85
CA ALA A 81 15.63 -7.61 -21.32
C ALA A 81 15.49 -8.21 -22.71
N ASN A 82 14.28 -8.54 -23.15
CA ASN A 82 14.02 -9.20 -24.42
C ASN A 82 13.67 -8.21 -25.56
N GLY A 83 13.35 -6.95 -25.24
CA GLY A 83 13.09 -5.88 -26.21
C GLY A 83 11.67 -5.87 -26.78
N ASP A 84 10.70 -6.49 -26.11
CA ASP A 84 9.31 -6.54 -26.56
C ASP A 84 8.44 -5.37 -26.09
N GLY A 85 9.00 -4.50 -25.24
CA GLY A 85 8.34 -3.32 -24.69
C GLY A 85 7.64 -3.57 -23.36
N GLU A 86 7.69 -4.78 -22.83
CA GLU A 86 7.26 -5.14 -21.47
C GLU A 86 8.47 -5.54 -20.63
N GLY A 87 8.50 -5.13 -19.37
CA GLY A 87 9.56 -5.55 -18.44
C GLY A 87 9.42 -7.01 -18.04
N ASP A 88 10.54 -7.63 -17.70
CA ASP A 88 10.63 -9.06 -17.40
C ASP A 88 11.59 -9.37 -16.22
N LEU A 89 11.60 -10.61 -15.74
CA LEU A 89 12.48 -11.05 -14.64
C LEU A 89 13.96 -10.98 -14.98
N PRO A 90 14.42 -11.34 -16.20
CA PRO A 90 15.78 -11.07 -16.66
C PRO A 90 16.15 -9.58 -16.64
N GLY A 91 15.22 -8.70 -16.98
CA GLY A 91 15.37 -7.25 -16.86
C GLY A 91 15.57 -6.82 -15.41
N VAL A 92 14.77 -7.33 -14.49
CA VAL A 92 14.96 -7.08 -13.05
C VAL A 92 16.35 -7.57 -12.60
N LEU A 93 16.74 -8.78 -12.98
CA LEU A 93 18.05 -9.35 -12.69
C LEU A 93 19.18 -8.45 -13.20
N SER A 94 19.05 -7.90 -14.42
CA SER A 94 20.06 -7.01 -15.04
C SER A 94 20.27 -5.69 -14.27
N ARG A 95 19.31 -5.28 -13.45
CA ARG A 95 19.30 -4.02 -12.68
C ARG A 95 19.53 -4.19 -11.18
N LEU A 96 19.88 -5.39 -10.71
CA LEU A 96 20.16 -5.64 -9.30
C LEU A 96 21.33 -4.79 -8.76
N ASP A 97 22.29 -4.39 -9.61
CA ASP A 97 23.37 -3.48 -9.20
C ASP A 97 22.84 -2.09 -8.83
N HIS A 98 21.81 -1.59 -9.53
CA HIS A 98 21.14 -0.34 -9.17
C HIS A 98 20.49 -0.44 -7.79
N LEU A 99 19.78 -1.52 -7.50
CA LEU A 99 19.10 -1.75 -6.22
C LEU A 99 20.09 -1.93 -5.07
N ALA A 100 21.19 -2.63 -5.30
CA ALA A 100 22.27 -2.79 -4.32
C ALA A 100 22.97 -1.45 -4.03
N ASP A 101 23.23 -0.64 -5.07
CA ASP A 101 23.84 0.68 -4.96
C ASP A 101 22.90 1.71 -4.30
N LEU A 102 21.58 1.56 -4.48
CA LEU A 102 20.58 2.32 -3.75
C LEU A 102 20.59 1.97 -2.25
N GLY A 103 20.90 0.72 -1.90
CA GLY A 103 21.06 0.27 -0.52
C GLY A 103 19.81 -0.35 0.10
N VAL A 104 18.91 -0.93 -0.69
CA VAL A 104 17.70 -1.61 -0.21
C VAL A 104 18.01 -3.00 0.36
N ASN A 105 17.19 -3.46 1.31
CA ASN A 105 17.36 -4.76 1.97
C ASN A 105 16.59 -5.88 1.28
N ALA A 106 15.49 -5.53 0.60
CA ALA A 106 14.67 -6.48 -0.11
C ALA A 106 13.99 -5.83 -1.32
N ILE A 107 13.55 -6.68 -2.25
CA ILE A 107 12.62 -6.31 -3.31
C ILE A 107 11.29 -7.02 -3.08
N TRP A 108 10.19 -6.33 -3.33
CA TRP A 108 8.85 -6.89 -3.45
C TRP A 108 8.47 -6.88 -4.93
N LEU A 109 8.27 -8.06 -5.51
CA LEU A 109 7.79 -8.24 -6.87
C LEU A 109 6.26 -8.23 -6.88
N SER A 110 5.64 -7.25 -7.56
CA SER A 110 4.21 -7.33 -7.92
C SER A 110 3.95 -8.56 -8.79
N PRO A 111 2.68 -9.05 -8.96
CA PRO A 111 2.41 -10.33 -9.60
C PRO A 111 3.07 -10.49 -10.98
N PHE A 112 3.71 -11.62 -11.16
CA PHE A 112 4.38 -12.06 -12.39
C PHE A 112 3.90 -13.44 -12.84
N TYR A 113 2.81 -13.91 -12.27
CA TYR A 113 2.16 -15.20 -12.53
C TYR A 113 1.44 -15.20 -13.88
N PRO A 114 1.18 -16.39 -14.48
CA PRO A 114 0.29 -16.49 -15.63
C PRO A 114 -1.05 -15.78 -15.39
N SER A 115 -1.34 -14.79 -16.23
CA SER A 115 -2.50 -13.91 -16.10
C SER A 115 -2.93 -13.37 -17.46
N PRO A 116 -4.24 -13.26 -17.76
CA PRO A 116 -4.75 -12.50 -18.90
C PRO A 116 -4.48 -10.99 -18.82
N LEU A 117 -4.00 -10.48 -17.69
CA LEU A 117 -3.79 -9.05 -17.40
C LEU A 117 -5.07 -8.21 -17.39
N ALA A 118 -6.19 -8.79 -16.98
CA ALA A 118 -7.43 -8.03 -16.79
C ALA A 118 -7.28 -6.97 -15.69
N ASP A 119 -6.40 -7.21 -14.70
CA ASP A 119 -6.04 -6.26 -13.65
C ASP A 119 -4.52 -6.27 -13.41
N GLY A 120 -3.73 -6.00 -14.45
CA GLY A 120 -2.29 -5.78 -14.34
C GLY A 120 -1.49 -6.94 -13.72
N GLY A 121 -2.02 -8.17 -13.72
CA GLY A 121 -1.41 -9.36 -13.15
C GLY A 121 -2.09 -9.86 -11.86
N TYR A 122 -2.99 -9.10 -11.25
CA TYR A 122 -3.73 -9.52 -10.06
C TYR A 122 -4.87 -10.50 -10.36
N ASP A 123 -5.22 -10.73 -11.62
CA ASP A 123 -6.08 -11.82 -12.11
C ASP A 123 -5.25 -13.09 -12.39
N VAL A 124 -4.85 -13.82 -11.35
CA VAL A 124 -3.91 -14.95 -11.40
C VAL A 124 -4.57 -16.20 -11.93
N ALA A 125 -4.03 -16.77 -13.01
CA ALA A 125 -4.50 -18.03 -13.60
C ALA A 125 -3.74 -19.28 -13.11
N ASP A 126 -2.46 -19.13 -12.70
CA ASP A 126 -1.65 -20.16 -12.06
C ASP A 126 -0.71 -19.51 -11.03
N TYR A 127 -0.84 -19.88 -9.76
CA TYR A 127 -0.04 -19.32 -8.66
C TYR A 127 1.36 -19.94 -8.53
N CYS A 128 1.68 -20.98 -9.29
CA CYS A 128 2.92 -21.75 -9.15
C CYS A 128 3.78 -21.74 -10.41
N ASP A 129 3.59 -20.75 -11.28
CA ASP A 129 4.39 -20.58 -12.50
C ASP A 129 4.68 -19.10 -12.75
N VAL A 130 5.54 -18.83 -13.72
CA VAL A 130 5.88 -17.50 -14.24
C VAL A 130 5.18 -17.32 -15.58
N ASP A 131 4.51 -16.18 -15.77
CA ASP A 131 3.94 -15.84 -17.07
C ASP A 131 5.05 -15.77 -18.13
N PRO A 132 4.88 -16.40 -19.30
CA PRO A 132 5.89 -16.41 -20.37
C PRO A 132 6.34 -15.01 -20.82
N ARG A 133 5.55 -13.97 -20.60
CA ARG A 133 5.94 -12.57 -20.84
C ARG A 133 7.06 -12.10 -19.90
N TYR A 134 7.06 -12.60 -18.68
CA TYR A 134 8.05 -12.24 -17.67
C TYR A 134 9.23 -13.22 -17.59
N GLY A 135 9.19 -14.34 -18.32
CA GLY A 135 10.25 -15.34 -18.33
C GLY A 135 9.78 -16.71 -17.87
N THR A 136 10.64 -17.40 -17.14
CA THR A 136 10.43 -18.78 -16.67
C THR A 136 10.74 -18.91 -15.18
N LEU A 137 10.38 -20.05 -14.57
CA LEU A 137 10.80 -20.41 -13.23
C LEU A 137 12.33 -20.42 -13.05
N ALA A 138 13.09 -20.75 -14.10
CA ALA A 138 14.55 -20.71 -14.07
C ALA A 138 15.07 -19.26 -14.01
N ASP A 139 14.40 -18.31 -14.67
CA ASP A 139 14.73 -16.88 -14.58
C ASP A 139 14.41 -16.33 -13.19
N PHE A 140 13.31 -16.78 -12.59
CA PHE A 140 12.97 -16.46 -11.20
C PHE A 140 14.04 -16.99 -10.24
N ASP A 141 14.45 -18.26 -10.38
CA ASP A 141 15.50 -18.86 -9.53
C ASP A 141 16.84 -18.10 -9.70
N ALA A 142 17.16 -17.67 -10.92
CA ALA A 142 18.34 -16.84 -11.20
C ALA A 142 18.24 -15.46 -10.53
N LEU A 143 17.06 -14.82 -10.56
CA LEU A 143 16.81 -13.56 -9.88
C LEU A 143 16.99 -13.68 -8.35
N VAL A 144 16.41 -14.72 -7.73
CA VAL A 144 16.56 -14.98 -6.29
C VAL A 144 18.01 -15.20 -5.91
N ALA A 145 18.76 -16.00 -6.70
CA ALA A 145 20.18 -16.23 -6.47
C ALA A 145 21.03 -14.96 -6.66
N GLY A 146 20.74 -14.17 -7.70
CA GLY A 146 21.40 -12.89 -7.98
C GLY A 146 21.16 -11.86 -6.88
N ALA A 147 19.93 -11.75 -6.39
CA ALA A 147 19.57 -10.88 -5.27
C ALA A 147 20.28 -11.31 -3.98
N ALA A 148 20.28 -12.60 -3.66
CA ALA A 148 20.97 -13.15 -2.50
C ALA A 148 22.47 -12.86 -2.52
N ALA A 149 23.13 -12.93 -3.70
CA ALA A 149 24.54 -12.59 -3.87
C ALA A 149 24.85 -11.11 -3.55
N LYS A 150 23.83 -10.25 -3.55
CA LYS A 150 23.92 -8.82 -3.19
C LYS A 150 23.30 -8.50 -1.82
N ASN A 151 23.00 -9.53 -1.01
CA ASN A 151 22.29 -9.43 0.27
C ASN A 151 20.89 -8.78 0.17
N ILE A 152 20.26 -8.87 -0.98
CA ILE A 152 18.87 -8.43 -1.21
C ILE A 152 17.95 -9.64 -1.10
N LYS A 153 16.91 -9.53 -0.31
CA LYS A 153 15.87 -10.56 -0.16
C LYS A 153 14.78 -10.34 -1.19
N VAL A 154 14.08 -11.43 -1.54
CA VAL A 154 12.95 -11.38 -2.48
C VAL A 154 11.66 -11.69 -1.74
N ILE A 155 10.68 -10.80 -1.84
CA ILE A 155 9.30 -10.95 -1.40
C ILE A 155 8.44 -11.06 -2.66
N VAL A 156 7.51 -12.02 -2.69
CA VAL A 156 6.55 -12.13 -3.79
C VAL A 156 5.14 -11.77 -3.32
N ASP A 157 4.36 -11.24 -4.24
CA ASP A 157 2.94 -10.95 -4.01
C ASP A 157 2.13 -12.25 -4.07
N ILE A 158 1.17 -12.45 -3.18
CA ILE A 158 0.14 -13.47 -3.34
C ILE A 158 -1.23 -12.82 -3.34
N VAL A 159 -2.12 -13.28 -4.22
CA VAL A 159 -3.44 -12.73 -4.43
C VAL A 159 -4.50 -13.73 -3.95
N PRO A 160 -4.80 -13.77 -2.64
CA PRO A 160 -5.60 -14.85 -2.09
C PRO A 160 -7.11 -14.60 -2.13
N ASN A 161 -7.59 -13.35 -2.35
CA ASN A 161 -9.01 -13.07 -2.35
C ASN A 161 -9.73 -13.67 -3.55
N HIS A 162 -9.13 -13.63 -4.73
CA HIS A 162 -9.71 -14.00 -6.02
C HIS A 162 -8.67 -14.63 -6.92
N CYS A 163 -9.10 -15.17 -8.07
CA CYS A 163 -8.21 -15.62 -9.14
C CYS A 163 -8.69 -15.07 -10.49
N SER A 164 -8.01 -15.42 -11.56
CA SER A 164 -8.50 -15.18 -12.92
C SER A 164 -9.74 -16.03 -13.25
N ALA A 165 -10.66 -15.48 -14.03
CA ALA A 165 -11.71 -16.26 -14.68
C ALA A 165 -11.14 -17.38 -15.60
N GLU A 166 -9.87 -17.25 -16.02
CA GLU A 166 -9.14 -18.25 -16.80
C GLU A 166 -8.52 -19.37 -15.92
N HIS A 167 -8.56 -19.24 -14.57
CA HIS A 167 -8.05 -20.26 -13.69
C HIS A 167 -8.75 -21.60 -13.91
N PRO A 168 -8.02 -22.74 -14.00
CA PRO A 168 -8.60 -24.05 -14.32
C PRO A 168 -9.77 -24.46 -13.41
N TRP A 169 -9.70 -24.11 -12.13
CA TRP A 169 -10.77 -24.40 -11.18
C TRP A 169 -12.04 -23.59 -11.42
N PHE A 170 -11.94 -22.32 -11.84
CA PHE A 170 -13.14 -21.55 -12.16
C PHE A 170 -13.80 -22.05 -13.43
N ARG A 171 -13.01 -22.37 -14.46
CA ARG A 171 -13.53 -23.01 -15.67
C ARG A 171 -14.22 -24.35 -15.36
N ALA A 172 -13.63 -25.18 -14.49
CA ALA A 172 -14.24 -26.42 -14.04
C ALA A 172 -15.54 -26.16 -13.25
N ALA A 173 -15.57 -25.15 -12.39
CA ALA A 173 -16.77 -24.74 -11.66
C ALA A 173 -17.91 -24.31 -12.59
N LEU A 174 -17.61 -23.57 -13.66
CA LEU A 174 -18.61 -23.20 -14.67
C LEU A 174 -19.13 -24.43 -15.45
N ALA A 175 -18.25 -25.35 -15.80
CA ALA A 175 -18.61 -26.57 -16.54
C ALA A 175 -19.42 -27.58 -15.72
N ALA A 176 -19.11 -27.72 -14.44
CA ALA A 176 -19.77 -28.68 -13.55
C ALA A 176 -21.16 -28.23 -13.08
N GLY A 177 -21.41 -26.91 -12.96
CA GLY A 177 -22.68 -26.33 -12.63
C GLY A 177 -23.05 -26.36 -11.14
N PRO A 178 -24.29 -25.90 -10.81
CA PRO A 178 -24.76 -25.74 -9.43
C PRO A 178 -24.68 -27.03 -8.60
N GLY A 179 -24.26 -26.90 -7.32
CA GLY A 179 -24.18 -28.00 -6.37
C GLY A 179 -23.03 -28.98 -6.59
N SER A 180 -22.11 -28.68 -7.52
CA SER A 180 -20.89 -29.49 -7.70
C SER A 180 -19.77 -29.07 -6.74
N PRO A 181 -18.88 -29.97 -6.32
CA PRO A 181 -17.72 -29.64 -5.49
C PRO A 181 -16.79 -28.60 -6.15
N GLU A 182 -16.70 -28.58 -7.47
CA GLU A 182 -15.94 -27.59 -8.24
C GLU A 182 -16.52 -26.20 -8.05
N ARG A 183 -17.88 -26.08 -8.07
CA ARG A 183 -18.60 -24.81 -7.89
C ARG A 183 -18.43 -24.26 -6.47
N GLU A 184 -18.41 -25.13 -5.46
CA GLU A 184 -18.31 -24.74 -4.05
C GLU A 184 -16.95 -24.12 -3.68
N ARG A 185 -15.92 -24.21 -4.54
CA ARG A 185 -14.65 -23.52 -4.36
C ARG A 185 -14.74 -22.01 -4.55
N PHE A 186 -15.84 -21.51 -5.08
CA PHE A 186 -16.10 -20.09 -5.35
C PHE A 186 -17.38 -19.63 -4.67
N VAL A 187 -17.56 -18.32 -4.57
CA VAL A 187 -18.78 -17.76 -3.98
C VAL A 187 -19.84 -17.59 -5.04
N PHE A 188 -20.86 -18.46 -5.03
CA PHE A 188 -22.01 -18.42 -5.93
C PHE A 188 -23.32 -18.28 -5.17
N ARG A 189 -24.36 -17.71 -5.81
CA ARG A 189 -25.73 -17.64 -5.29
C ARG A 189 -26.75 -17.53 -6.42
N ASP A 190 -28.02 -17.82 -6.10
CA ASP A 190 -29.09 -17.78 -7.08
C ASP A 190 -29.55 -16.34 -7.40
N GLU A 191 -29.49 -15.44 -6.44
CA GLU A 191 -29.84 -14.03 -6.58
C GLU A 191 -28.75 -13.13 -6.00
N PRO A 192 -28.32 -12.05 -6.71
CA PRO A 192 -27.30 -11.15 -6.20
C PRO A 192 -27.83 -10.34 -5.01
N ASN A 193 -26.92 -9.92 -4.11
CA ASN A 193 -27.21 -8.89 -3.12
C ASN A 193 -26.77 -7.50 -3.64
N ASN A 194 -26.81 -6.50 -2.77
CA ASN A 194 -26.50 -5.11 -3.14
C ASN A 194 -25.00 -4.76 -3.14
N TRP A 195 -24.10 -5.76 -3.06
CA TRP A 195 -22.66 -5.49 -3.02
C TRP A 195 -22.17 -4.90 -4.34
N GLN A 196 -21.28 -3.92 -4.21
CA GLN A 196 -20.64 -3.25 -5.34
C GLN A 196 -19.17 -3.68 -5.42
N SER A 197 -18.65 -3.74 -6.62
CA SER A 197 -17.23 -3.94 -6.88
C SER A 197 -16.42 -2.71 -6.40
N VAL A 198 -15.24 -2.96 -5.85
CA VAL A 198 -14.25 -1.91 -5.52
C VAL A 198 -13.88 -1.08 -6.77
N PHE A 199 -13.93 -1.69 -7.95
CA PHE A 199 -13.68 -1.01 -9.23
C PHE A 199 -14.91 -0.33 -9.83
N GLY A 200 -16.04 -0.36 -9.13
CA GLY A 200 -17.30 0.22 -9.57
C GLY A 200 -18.26 -0.77 -10.23
N GLY A 201 -19.55 -0.47 -10.16
CA GLY A 201 -20.62 -1.35 -10.62
C GLY A 201 -20.90 -2.53 -9.70
N PRO A 202 -21.85 -3.44 -10.05
CA PRO A 202 -22.20 -4.60 -9.23
C PRO A 202 -21.01 -5.55 -9.02
N ALA A 203 -20.96 -6.18 -7.82
CA ALA A 203 -19.97 -7.20 -7.48
C ALA A 203 -20.38 -8.62 -7.93
N TRP A 204 -21.41 -8.75 -8.73
CA TRP A 204 -21.99 -10.03 -9.15
C TRP A 204 -22.16 -10.09 -10.67
N THR A 205 -21.76 -11.22 -11.25
CA THR A 205 -21.99 -11.51 -12.67
C THR A 205 -22.75 -12.82 -12.85
N GLN A 206 -23.81 -12.79 -13.65
CA GLN A 206 -24.65 -13.96 -13.93
C GLN A 206 -23.97 -14.89 -14.95
N VAL A 207 -23.98 -16.18 -14.66
CA VAL A 207 -23.50 -17.23 -15.59
C VAL A 207 -24.67 -17.88 -16.32
N ALA A 208 -24.36 -18.69 -17.34
CA ALA A 208 -25.36 -19.25 -18.28
C ALA A 208 -26.44 -20.13 -17.63
N ASP A 209 -26.15 -20.76 -16.48
CA ASP A 209 -27.10 -21.59 -15.73
C ASP A 209 -28.04 -20.78 -14.79
N GLY A 210 -27.87 -19.45 -14.74
CA GLY A 210 -28.72 -18.54 -13.98
C GLY A 210 -28.17 -18.14 -12.62
N GLN A 211 -27.15 -18.82 -12.10
CA GLN A 211 -26.48 -18.40 -10.85
C GLN A 211 -25.58 -17.18 -11.07
N TRP A 212 -25.19 -16.55 -9.98
CA TRP A 212 -24.30 -15.39 -9.94
C TRP A 212 -23.04 -15.73 -9.14
N TYR A 213 -21.86 -15.38 -9.67
CA TYR A 213 -20.63 -15.46 -8.90
C TYR A 213 -20.21 -14.08 -8.40
N LEU A 214 -19.57 -14.09 -7.21
CA LEU A 214 -19.01 -12.90 -6.60
C LEU A 214 -17.66 -12.52 -7.23
N HIS A 215 -17.47 -11.23 -7.47
CA HIS A 215 -16.19 -10.62 -7.78
C HIS A 215 -16.12 -9.24 -7.10
N LEU A 216 -15.42 -9.14 -5.98
CA LEU A 216 -15.27 -7.85 -5.27
C LEU A 216 -14.43 -6.85 -6.08
N PHE A 217 -13.68 -7.33 -7.09
CA PHE A 217 -12.90 -6.52 -8.03
C PHE A 217 -13.46 -6.64 -9.46
N ASP A 218 -12.65 -6.92 -10.46
CA ASP A 218 -13.14 -7.06 -11.83
C ASP A 218 -13.98 -8.33 -12.01
N SER A 219 -14.89 -8.33 -13.00
CA SER A 219 -15.66 -9.53 -13.36
C SER A 219 -14.78 -10.67 -13.85
N ALA A 220 -13.55 -10.40 -14.29
CA ALA A 220 -12.54 -11.41 -14.59
C ALA A 220 -11.84 -11.98 -13.34
N GLN A 221 -12.22 -11.55 -12.15
CA GLN A 221 -11.58 -11.92 -10.86
C GLN A 221 -12.58 -12.57 -9.90
N PRO A 222 -13.06 -13.81 -10.16
CA PRO A 222 -13.98 -14.52 -9.25
C PRO A 222 -13.37 -14.76 -7.87
N ASP A 223 -14.14 -14.46 -6.82
CA ASP A 223 -13.72 -14.61 -5.42
C ASP A 223 -13.73 -16.06 -4.97
N TRP A 224 -12.66 -16.47 -4.28
CA TRP A 224 -12.55 -17.78 -3.65
C TRP A 224 -13.51 -17.95 -2.47
N ASN A 225 -14.02 -19.17 -2.29
CA ASN A 225 -14.68 -19.59 -1.06
C ASN A 225 -13.64 -20.16 -0.07
N TRP A 226 -13.12 -19.34 0.82
CA TRP A 226 -12.10 -19.72 1.81
C TRP A 226 -12.58 -20.73 2.87
N ARG A 227 -13.88 -21.01 2.95
CA ARG A 227 -14.40 -22.11 3.78
C ARG A 227 -14.27 -23.46 3.10
N HIS A 228 -13.95 -23.50 1.81
CA HIS A 228 -13.70 -24.74 1.10
C HIS A 228 -12.28 -25.27 1.40
N PRO A 229 -12.12 -26.53 1.87
CA PRO A 229 -10.81 -27.06 2.29
C PRO A 229 -9.79 -27.14 1.16
N ASP A 230 -10.23 -27.35 -0.10
CA ASP A 230 -9.33 -27.37 -1.26
C ASP A 230 -8.65 -26.01 -1.49
N VAL A 231 -9.38 -24.89 -1.25
CA VAL A 231 -8.84 -23.54 -1.39
C VAL A 231 -7.74 -23.32 -0.35
N VAL A 232 -8.01 -23.63 0.92
CA VAL A 232 -7.00 -23.57 1.99
C VAL A 232 -5.76 -24.38 1.64
N ALA A 233 -5.96 -25.65 1.27
CA ALA A 233 -4.84 -26.56 0.92
C ALA A 233 -4.08 -26.10 -0.34
N MET A 234 -4.74 -25.45 -1.29
CA MET A 234 -4.08 -24.89 -2.47
C MET A 234 -3.13 -23.76 -2.06
N PHE A 235 -3.57 -22.80 -1.26
CA PHE A 235 -2.72 -21.68 -0.85
C PHE A 235 -1.58 -22.13 0.10
N GLU A 236 -1.77 -23.15 0.94
CA GLU A 236 -0.67 -23.74 1.68
C GLU A 236 0.41 -24.34 0.75
N ARG A 237 0.02 -24.97 -0.36
CA ARG A 237 0.97 -25.45 -1.38
C ARG A 237 1.66 -24.30 -2.10
N VAL A 238 0.93 -23.22 -2.44
CA VAL A 238 1.49 -22.02 -3.07
C VAL A 238 2.57 -21.39 -2.18
N LEU A 239 2.30 -21.21 -0.88
CA LEU A 239 3.28 -20.68 0.06
C LEU A 239 4.55 -21.55 0.07
N ARG A 240 4.42 -22.87 0.22
CA ARG A 240 5.56 -23.79 0.23
C ARG A 240 6.33 -23.78 -1.08
N PHE A 241 5.63 -23.75 -2.23
CA PHE A 241 6.25 -23.72 -3.55
C PHE A 241 7.23 -22.53 -3.71
N TRP A 242 6.85 -21.35 -3.27
CA TRP A 242 7.72 -20.17 -3.35
C TRP A 242 8.78 -20.14 -2.25
N LEU A 243 8.46 -20.60 -1.05
CA LEU A 243 9.44 -20.73 0.04
C LEU A 243 10.55 -21.72 -0.33
N ASP A 244 10.23 -22.85 -0.97
CA ASP A 244 11.19 -23.84 -1.46
C ASP A 244 12.13 -23.26 -2.54
N ARG A 245 11.68 -22.21 -3.28
CA ARG A 245 12.50 -21.45 -4.23
C ARG A 245 13.30 -20.31 -3.59
N GLY A 246 13.22 -20.15 -2.27
CA GLY A 246 14.08 -19.22 -1.54
C GLY A 246 13.50 -17.84 -1.29
N VAL A 247 12.20 -17.57 -1.56
CA VAL A 247 11.61 -16.26 -1.22
C VAL A 247 11.68 -16.02 0.29
N ALA A 248 11.93 -14.77 0.66
CA ALA A 248 12.08 -14.36 2.05
C ALA A 248 10.74 -14.04 2.74
N GLY A 249 9.66 -13.97 1.98
CA GLY A 249 8.34 -13.66 2.52
C GLY A 249 7.32 -13.32 1.44
N PHE A 250 6.16 -12.87 1.87
CA PHE A 250 5.02 -12.58 1.01
C PHE A 250 4.41 -11.21 1.30
N ARG A 251 4.02 -10.50 0.24
CA ARG A 251 3.00 -9.46 0.33
C ARG A 251 1.65 -10.12 0.09
N ILE A 252 0.69 -9.90 0.97
CA ILE A 252 -0.64 -10.50 0.90
C ILE A 252 -1.62 -9.44 0.39
N ASP A 253 -2.12 -9.65 -0.81
CA ASP A 253 -3.10 -8.80 -1.47
C ASP A 253 -4.46 -8.90 -0.79
N VAL A 254 -5.16 -7.78 -0.63
CA VAL A 254 -6.53 -7.69 -0.10
C VAL A 254 -6.76 -8.56 1.14
N ALA A 255 -5.85 -8.52 2.08
CA ALA A 255 -5.74 -9.49 3.17
C ALA A 255 -6.93 -9.51 4.15
N ASN A 256 -7.79 -8.48 4.17
CA ASN A 256 -8.95 -8.41 5.06
C ASN A 256 -10.25 -8.96 4.47
N MET A 257 -10.28 -9.31 3.16
CA MET A 257 -11.53 -9.64 2.45
C MET A 257 -11.71 -11.12 2.11
N LEU A 258 -10.84 -12.04 2.56
CA LEU A 258 -10.85 -13.44 2.11
C LEU A 258 -12.14 -14.19 2.50
N PHE A 259 -12.62 -14.00 3.71
CA PHE A 259 -13.86 -14.60 4.18
C PHE A 259 -15.03 -13.63 4.06
N LYS A 260 -16.18 -14.15 3.67
CA LYS A 260 -17.44 -13.39 3.58
C LYS A 260 -18.36 -13.86 4.69
N GLN A 261 -19.14 -12.96 5.28
CA GLN A 261 -20.12 -13.31 6.31
C GLN A 261 -21.14 -14.34 5.79
N ASP A 262 -21.49 -15.32 6.61
CA ASP A 262 -22.49 -16.34 6.26
C ASP A 262 -23.82 -15.72 5.85
N GLY A 263 -24.44 -16.30 4.82
CA GLY A 263 -25.68 -15.81 4.26
C GLY A 263 -25.53 -14.57 3.36
N LEU A 264 -24.33 -14.00 3.24
CA LEU A 264 -24.02 -12.87 2.36
C LEU A 264 -25.07 -11.74 2.48
N PRO A 265 -25.25 -11.14 3.68
CA PRO A 265 -26.28 -10.12 3.89
C PRO A 265 -26.02 -8.87 3.07
N ASP A 266 -27.07 -8.10 2.79
CA ASP A 266 -26.94 -6.79 2.20
C ASP A 266 -26.07 -5.85 3.06
N VAL A 267 -25.36 -4.95 2.42
CA VAL A 267 -24.66 -3.86 3.10
C VAL A 267 -25.57 -2.65 3.27
N VAL A 268 -25.29 -1.87 4.31
CA VAL A 268 -25.96 -0.57 4.50
C VAL A 268 -25.56 0.36 3.34
N PRO A 269 -26.50 1.00 2.64
CA PRO A 269 -26.17 1.92 1.56
C PRO A 269 -25.18 3.01 2.00
N GLY A 270 -24.11 3.19 1.23
CA GLY A 270 -23.05 4.18 1.52
C GLY A 270 -21.95 3.70 2.46
N SER A 271 -21.99 2.44 2.94
CA SER A 271 -20.94 1.87 3.80
C SER A 271 -19.79 1.20 3.02
N GLN A 272 -19.96 0.97 1.74
CA GLN A 272 -18.99 0.24 0.92
C GLN A 272 -17.80 1.13 0.51
N SER A 273 -16.64 0.49 0.38
CA SER A 273 -15.45 1.11 -0.23
C SER A 273 -15.76 1.45 -1.70
N GLY A 274 -15.29 2.60 -2.14
CA GLY A 274 -15.26 2.98 -3.55
C GLY A 274 -13.83 2.93 -4.08
N PRO A 275 -13.63 3.23 -5.37
CA PRO A 275 -12.29 3.35 -5.94
C PRO A 275 -11.40 4.27 -5.09
N LEU A 276 -10.29 3.76 -4.58
CA LEU A 276 -9.31 4.48 -3.75
C LEU A 276 -9.82 5.06 -2.41
N MET A 277 -11.02 4.66 -1.95
CA MET A 277 -11.58 5.13 -0.68
C MET A 277 -11.91 3.95 0.22
N PRO A 278 -11.31 3.84 1.41
CA PRO A 278 -11.71 2.83 2.37
C PRO A 278 -13.15 3.05 2.81
N GLY A 279 -13.88 1.96 3.05
CA GLY A 279 -15.22 2.01 3.63
C GLY A 279 -15.20 2.64 5.03
N GLN A 280 -16.23 3.40 5.37
CA GLN A 280 -16.31 4.09 6.67
C GLN A 280 -16.95 3.22 7.77
N THR A 281 -17.47 2.05 7.43
CA THR A 281 -18.16 1.14 8.37
C THR A 281 -17.84 -0.31 8.03
N ALA A 282 -17.91 -1.20 9.03
CA ALA A 282 -17.73 -2.63 8.84
C ALA A 282 -18.70 -3.18 7.78
N VAL A 283 -18.17 -3.88 6.79
CA VAL A 283 -18.92 -4.53 5.72
C VAL A 283 -18.85 -6.07 5.84
N PRO A 284 -19.85 -6.81 5.35
CA PRO A 284 -19.93 -8.27 5.55
C PRO A 284 -18.81 -9.09 4.88
N TYR A 285 -18.01 -8.48 4.03
CA TYR A 285 -16.92 -9.15 3.32
C TYR A 285 -15.53 -8.74 3.83
N GLU A 286 -15.43 -8.05 4.98
CA GLU A 286 -14.16 -7.66 5.59
C GLU A 286 -14.04 -8.20 7.02
N HIS A 287 -12.80 -8.41 7.46
CA HIS A 287 -12.41 -8.68 8.86
C HIS A 287 -13.17 -9.82 9.54
N GLN A 288 -13.55 -10.86 8.79
CA GLN A 288 -14.21 -12.02 9.40
C GLN A 288 -13.26 -12.76 10.36
N PRO A 289 -13.77 -13.31 11.49
CA PRO A 289 -12.95 -13.92 12.54
C PRO A 289 -12.02 -15.03 12.08
N GLU A 290 -12.42 -15.79 11.07
CA GLU A 290 -11.65 -16.91 10.49
C GLU A 290 -10.30 -16.47 9.90
N LEU A 291 -10.14 -15.20 9.52
CA LEU A 291 -8.88 -14.66 9.02
C LEU A 291 -7.73 -14.84 10.00
N LEU A 292 -7.97 -14.68 11.29
CA LEU A 292 -6.94 -14.81 12.31
C LEU A 292 -6.40 -16.25 12.39
N GLU A 293 -7.29 -17.25 12.28
CA GLU A 293 -6.88 -18.66 12.29
C GLU A 293 -6.10 -19.01 11.01
N LEU A 294 -6.53 -18.47 9.87
CA LEU A 294 -5.83 -18.65 8.60
C LEU A 294 -4.40 -18.09 8.68
N TYR A 295 -4.23 -16.84 9.14
CA TYR A 295 -2.89 -16.23 9.22
C TYR A 295 -1.99 -16.91 10.25
N ARG A 296 -2.54 -17.43 11.35
CA ARG A 296 -1.82 -18.28 12.27
C ARG A 296 -1.35 -19.59 11.64
N SER A 297 -2.19 -20.19 10.76
CA SER A 297 -1.78 -21.39 10.01
C SER A 297 -0.64 -21.09 9.03
N TRP A 298 -0.71 -19.96 8.33
CA TRP A 298 0.34 -19.49 7.44
C TRP A 298 1.63 -19.16 8.20
N ARG A 299 1.52 -18.53 9.37
CA ARG A 299 2.68 -18.27 10.23
C ARG A 299 3.44 -19.54 10.57
N LYS A 300 2.74 -20.64 10.92
CA LYS A 300 3.35 -21.95 11.18
C LYS A 300 4.10 -22.51 9.95
N ILE A 301 3.58 -22.26 8.75
CA ILE A 301 4.26 -22.65 7.51
C ILE A 301 5.57 -21.85 7.38
N LEU A 302 5.50 -20.51 7.51
CA LEU A 302 6.68 -19.66 7.40
C LEU A 302 7.74 -20.01 8.45
N ASP A 303 7.34 -20.26 9.70
CA ASP A 303 8.23 -20.64 10.81
C ASP A 303 8.91 -21.98 10.60
N SER A 304 8.37 -22.85 9.74
CA SER A 304 9.00 -24.12 9.38
C SER A 304 10.21 -23.98 8.44
N TYR A 305 10.44 -22.77 7.90
CA TYR A 305 11.57 -22.45 7.03
C TYR A 305 12.62 -21.60 7.75
N PRO A 306 13.91 -21.76 7.46
CA PRO A 306 14.96 -20.98 8.09
C PRO A 306 14.95 -19.53 7.62
N GLY A 307 15.39 -18.59 8.48
CA GLY A 307 15.70 -17.21 8.10
C GLY A 307 14.54 -16.23 8.22
N ASP A 308 13.70 -16.34 9.24
CA ASP A 308 12.67 -15.35 9.64
C ASP A 308 11.79 -14.88 8.47
N ARG A 309 11.02 -15.80 7.89
CA ARG A 309 10.16 -15.49 6.76
C ARG A 309 9.07 -14.49 7.19
N GLY A 310 9.01 -13.34 6.48
CA GLY A 310 8.08 -12.26 6.79
C GLY A 310 6.80 -12.29 5.96
N THR A 311 5.79 -11.59 6.44
CA THR A 311 4.61 -11.22 5.66
C THR A 311 4.33 -9.74 5.83
N VAL A 312 3.91 -9.07 4.77
CA VAL A 312 3.30 -7.75 4.84
C VAL A 312 1.92 -7.82 4.19
N ALA A 313 0.89 -7.47 4.95
CA ALA A 313 -0.48 -7.57 4.46
C ALA A 313 -1.00 -6.22 4.00
N GLU A 314 -1.67 -6.24 2.85
CA GLU A 314 -2.44 -5.10 2.39
C GLU A 314 -3.80 -5.10 3.06
N MET A 315 -4.04 -4.11 3.87
CA MET A 315 -5.34 -3.83 4.48
C MET A 315 -5.55 -2.34 4.60
N TRP A 316 -6.73 -1.88 4.31
CA TRP A 316 -7.21 -0.58 4.74
C TRP A 316 -7.92 -0.77 6.08
N PHE A 317 -7.46 -0.12 7.12
CA PHE A 317 -7.94 -0.37 8.49
C PHE A 317 -7.92 0.88 9.36
N ASP A 318 -8.75 0.90 10.38
CA ASP A 318 -8.53 1.70 11.58
C ASP A 318 -7.66 0.93 12.61
N THR A 319 -7.17 1.65 13.60
CA THR A 319 -6.25 1.11 14.62
C THR A 319 -6.83 -0.11 15.36
N ASP A 320 -8.13 -0.11 15.61
CA ASP A 320 -8.79 -1.19 16.37
C ASP A 320 -8.95 -2.46 15.51
N GLN A 321 -9.26 -2.30 14.22
CA GLN A 321 -9.32 -3.40 13.27
C GLN A 321 -7.97 -4.07 13.03
N ALA A 322 -6.87 -3.29 13.01
CA ALA A 322 -5.51 -3.80 12.78
C ALA A 322 -4.95 -4.62 13.95
N ARG A 323 -5.33 -4.26 15.18
CA ARG A 323 -4.76 -4.81 16.42
C ARG A 323 -4.76 -6.34 16.49
N PRO A 324 -5.84 -7.07 16.19
CA PRO A 324 -5.85 -8.54 16.26
C PRO A 324 -4.87 -9.23 15.32
N TYR A 325 -4.58 -8.61 14.17
CA TYR A 325 -3.69 -9.20 13.16
C TYR A 325 -2.21 -9.07 13.50
N LEU A 326 -1.84 -8.02 14.25
CA LEU A 326 -0.46 -7.74 14.67
C LEU A 326 -0.10 -8.38 16.03
N ALA A 327 -1.10 -8.79 16.81
CA ALA A 327 -0.87 -9.36 18.13
C ALA A 327 -0.41 -10.82 18.04
N GLY A 328 0.77 -11.12 18.59
CA GLY A 328 1.23 -12.49 18.83
C GLY A 328 1.69 -13.26 17.59
N ASP A 329 0.94 -14.30 17.20
CA ASP A 329 1.27 -15.29 16.18
C ASP A 329 0.60 -15.06 14.81
N GLY A 330 0.12 -13.85 14.57
CA GLY A 330 -0.55 -13.46 13.33
C GLY A 330 0.40 -13.03 12.20
N LEU A 331 0.08 -11.89 11.57
CA LEU A 331 0.88 -11.30 10.51
C LEU A 331 2.13 -10.59 11.07
N ALA A 332 3.24 -10.63 10.32
CA ALA A 332 4.46 -9.94 10.70
C ALA A 332 4.33 -8.42 10.58
N GLN A 333 3.74 -7.95 9.47
CA GLN A 333 3.55 -6.52 9.18
C GLN A 333 2.19 -6.27 8.52
N LEU A 334 1.64 -5.08 8.76
CA LEU A 334 0.53 -4.49 8.02
C LEU A 334 1.00 -3.18 7.38
N PHE A 335 0.65 -2.94 6.12
CA PHE A 335 0.96 -1.67 5.48
C PHE A 335 0.29 -0.49 6.18
N ASN A 336 1.05 0.57 6.38
CA ASN A 336 0.53 1.85 6.84
C ASN A 336 0.14 2.72 5.65
N PHE A 337 -1.06 2.54 5.14
CA PHE A 337 -1.56 3.37 4.05
C PHE A 337 -2.03 4.77 4.47
N GLY A 338 -2.09 5.03 5.78
CA GLY A 338 -2.55 6.32 6.30
C GLY A 338 -1.74 7.53 5.80
N LEU A 339 -0.44 7.37 5.52
CA LEU A 339 0.38 8.47 4.98
C LEU A 339 0.12 8.77 3.50
N MET A 340 -0.39 7.80 2.72
CA MET A 340 -0.61 8.00 1.28
C MET A 340 -1.69 9.04 0.95
N PRO A 341 -2.89 9.03 1.60
CA PRO A 341 -3.90 10.06 1.37
C PRO A 341 -3.68 11.33 2.20
N THR A 342 -2.66 11.36 3.09
CA THR A 342 -2.45 12.50 3.97
C THR A 342 -1.92 13.70 3.17
N PRO A 343 -2.60 14.85 3.19
CA PRO A 343 -2.14 16.06 2.54
C PRO A 343 -0.88 16.61 3.23
N TRP A 344 -0.17 17.51 2.58
CA TRP A 344 1.06 18.10 3.09
C TRP A 344 0.78 19.01 4.31
N SER A 345 0.69 18.40 5.50
CA SER A 345 0.37 19.05 6.77
C SER A 345 1.15 18.37 7.90
N ALA A 346 1.88 19.15 8.69
CA ALA A 346 2.66 18.64 9.83
C ALA A 346 1.77 17.96 10.86
N GLU A 347 0.60 18.53 11.14
CA GLU A 347 -0.34 18.05 12.13
C GLU A 347 -0.96 16.71 11.71
N GLU A 348 -1.34 16.59 10.43
CA GLU A 348 -1.95 15.36 9.91
C GLU A 348 -0.93 14.23 9.78
N PHE A 349 0.29 14.53 9.27
CA PHE A 349 1.39 13.54 9.27
C PHE A 349 1.69 13.06 10.68
N ARG A 350 1.80 13.96 11.66
CA ARG A 350 2.04 13.59 13.06
C ARG A 350 0.93 12.69 13.60
N ALA A 351 -0.33 13.00 13.34
CA ALA A 351 -1.46 12.21 13.82
C ALA A 351 -1.42 10.76 13.30
N VAL A 352 -1.12 10.57 12.01
CA VAL A 352 -0.97 9.24 11.39
C VAL A 352 0.23 8.49 11.98
N ILE A 353 1.38 9.17 12.12
CA ILE A 353 2.59 8.58 12.72
C ILE A 353 2.32 8.15 14.16
N ASP A 354 1.73 9.01 14.99
CA ASP A 354 1.42 8.69 16.39
C ASP A 354 0.47 7.51 16.52
N GLY A 355 -0.57 7.45 15.71
CA GLY A 355 -1.54 6.34 15.71
C GLY A 355 -0.86 5.00 15.39
N SER A 356 -0.10 4.97 14.31
CA SER A 356 0.59 3.76 13.84
C SER A 356 1.71 3.32 14.78
N TYR A 357 2.51 4.27 15.26
CA TYR A 357 3.59 4.00 16.21
C TYR A 357 3.05 3.44 17.54
N ARG A 358 1.95 4.00 18.06
CA ARG A 358 1.27 3.49 19.26
C ARG A 358 0.78 2.06 19.05
N LEU A 359 0.10 1.79 17.92
CA LEU A 359 -0.38 0.45 17.60
C LEU A 359 0.76 -0.57 17.56
N ALA A 360 1.86 -0.24 16.87
CA ALA A 360 3.04 -1.11 16.79
C ALA A 360 3.63 -1.41 18.19
N ARG A 361 3.71 -0.39 19.06
CA ARG A 361 4.20 -0.55 20.45
C ARG A 361 3.29 -1.41 21.31
N GLU A 362 1.98 -1.22 21.22
CA GLU A 362 0.99 -1.96 22.01
C GLU A 362 0.86 -3.41 21.60
N THR A 363 1.08 -3.72 20.34
CA THR A 363 0.95 -5.09 19.78
C THR A 363 2.27 -5.85 19.72
N GLY A 364 3.41 -5.14 19.76
CA GLY A 364 4.73 -5.71 19.45
C GLY A 364 4.94 -6.02 17.96
N GLY A 365 3.94 -5.75 17.11
CA GLY A 365 4.00 -5.91 15.67
C GLY A 365 4.85 -4.85 14.98
N SER A 366 4.87 -4.87 13.65
CA SER A 366 5.57 -3.87 12.84
C SER A 366 4.62 -3.29 11.80
N ILE A 367 4.63 -1.96 11.69
CA ILE A 367 3.84 -1.21 10.71
C ILE A 367 4.84 -0.44 9.85
N PRO A 368 5.20 -0.96 8.67
CA PRO A 368 6.16 -0.31 7.78
C PRO A 368 5.55 0.95 7.17
N TRP A 369 6.41 1.93 6.93
CA TRP A 369 6.02 3.21 6.37
C TRP A 369 6.01 3.15 4.84
N VAL A 370 4.98 3.74 4.22
CA VAL A 370 4.81 3.79 2.76
C VAL A 370 4.18 5.11 2.35
N LEU A 371 4.69 5.71 1.28
CA LEU A 371 4.17 6.97 0.71
C LEU A 371 3.66 6.79 -0.73
N GLY A 372 3.92 5.66 -1.36
CA GLY A 372 3.48 5.37 -2.73
C GLY A 372 3.56 3.89 -3.05
N ASN A 373 2.73 3.46 -3.99
CA ASN A 373 2.74 2.14 -4.59
C ASN A 373 2.17 2.21 -6.02
N HIS A 374 1.93 1.07 -6.64
CA HIS A 374 1.39 0.96 -8.00
C HIS A 374 -0.13 1.23 -8.12
N ASP A 375 -0.81 1.60 -7.03
CA ASP A 375 -2.26 1.83 -6.97
C ASP A 375 -2.65 3.28 -6.67
N VAL A 376 -1.68 4.12 -6.33
CA VAL A 376 -1.95 5.54 -6.00
C VAL A 376 -1.11 6.48 -6.86
N PRO A 377 -1.60 7.69 -7.13
CA PRO A 377 -0.82 8.71 -7.83
C PRO A 377 0.52 8.98 -7.15
N ARG A 378 1.56 9.24 -7.92
CA ARG A 378 2.92 9.44 -7.42
C ARG A 378 3.04 10.64 -6.48
N MET A 379 3.94 10.55 -5.50
CA MET A 379 4.16 11.59 -4.46
C MET A 379 4.36 12.99 -5.04
N VAL A 380 5.17 13.14 -6.08
CA VAL A 380 5.45 14.44 -6.70
C VAL A 380 4.15 15.11 -7.16
N THR A 381 3.28 14.35 -7.81
CA THR A 381 1.98 14.86 -8.27
C THR A 381 1.07 15.16 -7.09
N ARG A 382 0.90 14.24 -6.13
CA ARG A 382 0.02 14.45 -4.96
C ARG A 382 0.41 15.66 -4.12
N PHE A 383 1.71 15.88 -3.94
CA PHE A 383 2.20 17.01 -3.16
C PHE A 383 2.35 18.31 -3.98
N GLY A 384 2.29 18.22 -5.30
CA GLY A 384 2.35 19.37 -6.20
C GLY A 384 1.00 20.00 -6.56
N VAL A 385 -0.12 19.38 -6.13
CA VAL A 385 -1.47 19.96 -6.31
C VAL A 385 -1.90 20.74 -5.07
N ASP A 386 -3.01 21.48 -5.22
CA ASP A 386 -3.70 22.07 -4.07
C ASP A 386 -4.09 20.96 -3.08
N GLN A 387 -3.67 21.09 -1.82
CA GLN A 387 -3.83 20.06 -0.81
C GLN A 387 -5.29 19.88 -0.36
N ASP A 388 -6.17 20.83 -0.60
CA ASP A 388 -7.61 20.66 -0.40
C ASP A 388 -8.20 19.69 -1.43
N LEU A 389 -7.64 19.59 -2.63
CA LEU A 389 -8.01 18.59 -3.64
C LEU A 389 -7.56 17.18 -3.28
N VAL A 390 -6.51 17.02 -2.48
CA VAL A 390 -6.10 15.71 -1.93
C VAL A 390 -7.13 15.21 -0.91
N ARG A 391 -7.67 16.12 -0.07
CA ARG A 391 -8.69 15.79 0.94
C ARG A 391 -10.04 15.46 0.32
N ALA A 392 -10.42 16.16 -0.74
CA ALA A 392 -11.73 16.06 -1.40
C ALA A 392 -11.55 16.20 -2.92
N PRO A 393 -11.17 15.12 -3.62
CA PRO A 393 -10.90 15.17 -5.05
C PRO A 393 -12.18 15.51 -5.83
N THR A 394 -12.08 16.48 -6.74
CA THR A 394 -13.15 16.80 -7.67
C THR A 394 -13.19 15.81 -8.83
N PRO A 395 -14.27 15.75 -9.62
CA PRO A 395 -14.33 14.92 -10.82
C PRO A 395 -13.17 15.20 -11.80
N GLU A 396 -12.73 16.45 -11.91
CA GLU A 396 -11.60 16.84 -12.77
C GLU A 396 -10.29 16.22 -12.25
N VAL A 397 -10.07 16.22 -10.94
CA VAL A 397 -8.90 15.57 -10.30
C VAL A 397 -8.92 14.06 -10.53
N LEU A 398 -10.08 13.43 -10.38
CA LEU A 398 -10.24 11.98 -10.62
C LEU A 398 -9.96 11.61 -12.09
N LEU A 399 -10.13 12.56 -13.02
CA LEU A 399 -9.79 12.41 -14.44
C LEU A 399 -8.35 12.86 -14.78
N GLY A 400 -7.54 13.21 -13.76
CA GLY A 400 -6.18 13.71 -13.99
C GLY A 400 -6.11 15.11 -14.59
N ARG A 401 -7.21 15.86 -14.58
CA ARG A 401 -7.31 17.23 -15.11
C ARG A 401 -7.08 18.23 -14.00
N MET A 402 -5.83 18.37 -13.61
CA MET A 402 -5.40 19.25 -12.52
C MET A 402 -4.07 19.91 -12.88
N ASP A 403 -3.86 21.11 -12.39
CA ASP A 403 -2.56 21.77 -12.47
C ASP A 403 -1.65 21.23 -11.38
N VAL A 404 -0.46 20.78 -11.77
CA VAL A 404 0.55 20.23 -10.87
C VAL A 404 1.79 21.12 -10.91
N ASP A 405 2.14 21.70 -9.78
CA ASP A 405 3.45 22.31 -9.56
C ASP A 405 4.48 21.20 -9.27
N VAL A 406 5.09 20.69 -10.33
CA VAL A 406 6.07 19.57 -10.24
C VAL A 406 7.28 19.97 -9.41
N GLU A 407 7.70 21.24 -9.45
CA GLU A 407 8.85 21.72 -8.66
C GLU A 407 8.53 21.72 -7.17
N LEU A 408 7.37 22.24 -6.78
CA LEU A 408 6.86 22.18 -5.40
C LEU A 408 6.69 20.73 -4.95
N GLY A 409 6.04 19.91 -5.78
CA GLY A 409 5.83 18.50 -5.50
C GLY A 409 7.14 17.74 -5.29
N THR A 410 8.15 18.01 -6.10
CA THR A 410 9.49 17.43 -5.95
C THR A 410 10.15 17.83 -4.63
N ARG A 411 10.10 19.10 -4.24
CA ARG A 411 10.64 19.56 -2.94
C ARG A 411 9.97 18.82 -1.77
N ARG A 412 8.64 18.76 -1.77
CA ARG A 412 7.85 18.06 -0.74
C ARG A 412 8.09 16.56 -0.73
N ALA A 413 8.13 15.91 -1.89
CA ALA A 413 8.43 14.48 -2.01
C ALA A 413 9.82 14.11 -1.45
N ARG A 414 10.82 14.94 -1.71
CA ARG A 414 12.18 14.78 -1.15
C ARG A 414 12.19 14.94 0.38
N ALA A 415 11.47 15.92 0.92
CA ALA A 415 11.33 16.10 2.36
C ALA A 415 10.56 14.95 3.02
N ALA A 416 9.48 14.49 2.38
CA ALA A 416 8.70 13.33 2.81
C ALA A 416 9.52 12.02 2.80
N ALA A 417 10.41 11.84 1.82
CA ALA A 417 11.32 10.70 1.76
C ALA A 417 12.28 10.68 2.97
N LEU A 418 12.87 11.83 3.34
CA LEU A 418 13.69 11.92 4.55
C LEU A 418 12.88 11.64 5.83
N LEU A 419 11.63 12.13 5.89
CA LEU A 419 10.74 11.82 7.01
C LEU A 419 10.48 10.31 7.10
N LEU A 420 10.03 9.68 6.02
CA LEU A 420 9.73 8.25 5.95
C LEU A 420 10.94 7.40 6.40
N LEU A 421 12.13 7.71 5.87
CA LEU A 421 13.34 6.95 6.15
C LEU A 421 13.94 7.21 7.55
N ALA A 422 13.51 8.27 8.26
CA ALA A 422 13.90 8.54 9.63
C ALA A 422 12.98 7.87 10.68
N LEU A 423 11.77 7.48 10.29
CA LEU A 423 10.81 6.85 11.19
C LEU A 423 11.28 5.45 11.66
N PRO A 424 10.89 5.04 12.89
CA PRO A 424 11.19 3.70 13.41
C PRO A 424 10.47 2.62 12.61
N GLY A 425 11.15 1.50 12.36
CA GLY A 425 10.58 0.35 11.65
C GLY A 425 10.94 0.30 10.17
N GLY A 426 10.28 -0.58 9.41
CA GLY A 426 10.52 -0.77 7.98
C GLY A 426 10.00 0.37 7.10
N ALA A 427 10.52 0.48 5.88
CA ALA A 427 10.08 1.45 4.88
C ALA A 427 9.91 0.78 3.52
N TYR A 428 8.90 1.19 2.77
CA TYR A 428 8.66 0.72 1.39
C TYR A 428 8.82 1.89 0.42
N ILE A 429 9.57 1.65 -0.65
CA ILE A 429 9.83 2.61 -1.73
C ILE A 429 9.25 2.01 -3.01
N TYR A 430 8.39 2.73 -3.69
CA TYR A 430 7.90 2.30 -4.99
C TYR A 430 8.88 2.70 -6.10
N GLN A 431 9.07 1.82 -7.08
CA GLN A 431 9.94 2.11 -8.24
C GLN A 431 9.64 3.48 -8.86
N GLY A 432 10.69 4.29 -9.01
CA GLY A 432 10.60 5.66 -9.52
C GLY A 432 10.40 6.75 -8.46
N ASP A 433 10.11 6.40 -7.20
CA ASP A 433 10.09 7.36 -6.10
C ASP A 433 11.49 7.95 -5.86
N GLU A 434 12.50 7.10 -5.98
CA GLU A 434 13.92 7.50 -5.87
C GLU A 434 14.37 8.43 -7.02
N LEU A 435 13.62 8.44 -8.12
CA LEU A 435 13.84 9.36 -9.24
C LEU A 435 12.99 10.63 -9.14
N GLY A 436 12.05 10.69 -8.20
CA GLY A 436 11.08 11.78 -8.10
C GLY A 436 10.17 11.85 -9.33
N LEU A 437 9.75 10.71 -9.88
CA LEU A 437 8.87 10.69 -11.05
C LEU A 437 7.50 11.27 -10.71
N PRO A 438 6.96 12.18 -11.53
CA PRO A 438 5.56 12.58 -11.45
C PRO A 438 4.64 11.53 -12.07
N GLU A 439 3.35 11.63 -11.79
CA GLU A 439 2.28 10.88 -12.46
C GLU A 439 2.20 11.24 -13.93
N HIS A 440 2.02 10.25 -14.82
CA HIS A 440 1.74 10.52 -16.21
C HIS A 440 0.23 10.76 -16.42
N LEU A 441 -0.20 12.01 -16.33
CA LEU A 441 -1.61 12.39 -16.36
C LEU A 441 -2.23 12.38 -17.78
N THR A 442 -1.41 12.44 -18.83
CA THR A 442 -1.85 12.66 -20.22
C THR A 442 -1.76 11.40 -21.09
N ILE A 443 -1.83 10.20 -20.47
CA ILE A 443 -1.93 8.94 -21.22
C ILE A 443 -3.18 8.97 -22.09
N PRO A 444 -3.07 8.75 -23.42
CA PRO A 444 -4.24 8.67 -24.30
C PRO A 444 -5.21 7.57 -23.87
N ASP A 445 -6.52 7.79 -24.01
CA ASP A 445 -7.55 6.86 -23.56
C ASP A 445 -7.38 5.46 -24.18
N GLU A 446 -6.97 5.38 -25.44
CA GLU A 446 -6.72 4.12 -26.18
C GLU A 446 -5.49 3.35 -25.66
N ALA A 447 -4.57 4.04 -25.00
CA ALA A 447 -3.38 3.44 -24.41
C ALA A 447 -3.59 2.96 -22.97
N ARG A 448 -4.69 3.37 -22.31
CA ARG A 448 -4.99 2.95 -20.94
C ARG A 448 -5.28 1.46 -20.84
N ARG A 449 -4.87 0.86 -19.75
CA ARG A 449 -4.97 -0.59 -19.49
C ARG A 449 -5.63 -0.93 -18.17
N ASP A 450 -5.79 0.04 -17.25
CA ASP A 450 -6.41 -0.19 -15.95
C ASP A 450 -7.93 -0.41 -16.09
N PRO A 451 -8.48 -1.54 -15.61
CA PRO A 451 -9.90 -1.84 -15.67
C PRO A 451 -10.79 -0.79 -15.00
N MET A 452 -10.27 -0.08 -13.99
CA MET A 452 -11.02 0.98 -13.31
C MET A 452 -11.45 2.10 -14.26
N PHE A 453 -10.67 2.39 -15.31
CA PHE A 453 -11.02 3.43 -16.27
C PHE A 453 -12.34 3.12 -16.98
N GLU A 454 -12.50 1.90 -17.51
CA GLU A 454 -13.73 1.51 -18.21
C GLU A 454 -14.89 1.20 -17.24
N ARG A 455 -14.62 0.54 -16.12
CA ARG A 455 -15.66 0.17 -15.13
C ARG A 455 -16.30 1.38 -14.45
N THR A 456 -15.56 2.46 -14.27
CA THR A 456 -16.09 3.73 -13.78
C THR A 456 -16.75 4.57 -14.87
N LEU A 457 -16.98 4.00 -16.07
CA LEU A 457 -17.50 4.71 -17.24
C LEU A 457 -16.63 5.94 -17.59
N ARG A 458 -15.31 5.80 -17.44
CA ARG A 458 -14.29 6.82 -17.72
C ARG A 458 -14.45 8.09 -16.86
N THR A 459 -14.99 7.96 -15.65
CA THR A 459 -15.06 9.05 -14.66
C THR A 459 -13.87 9.07 -13.70
N PHE A 460 -13.00 8.05 -13.78
CA PHE A 460 -11.74 7.93 -13.06
C PHE A 460 -10.63 7.54 -14.04
N MET A 461 -9.48 8.21 -13.96
CA MET A 461 -8.38 8.01 -14.93
C MET A 461 -7.67 6.66 -14.80
N GLY A 462 -7.92 5.91 -13.71
CA GLY A 462 -7.21 4.66 -13.41
C GLY A 462 -5.81 4.89 -12.83
N ARG A 463 -5.04 3.80 -12.74
CA ARG A 463 -3.72 3.73 -12.09
C ARG A 463 -2.55 3.68 -13.08
N ASP A 464 -2.81 3.74 -14.37
CA ASP A 464 -1.77 3.61 -15.41
C ASP A 464 -0.65 4.65 -15.28
N GLY A 465 -0.98 5.86 -14.83
CA GLY A 465 -0.03 6.96 -14.74
C GLY A 465 1.13 6.72 -13.78
N CYS A 466 0.93 5.97 -12.69
CA CYS A 466 2.02 5.55 -11.79
C CYS A 466 2.74 4.28 -12.25
N ARG A 467 2.20 3.55 -13.26
CA ARG A 467 2.71 2.27 -13.75
C ARG A 467 3.57 2.38 -15.01
N VAL A 468 3.84 3.59 -15.48
CA VAL A 468 4.66 3.86 -16.68
C VAL A 468 6.07 3.26 -16.53
N PRO A 469 6.64 2.65 -17.59
CA PRO A 469 7.97 2.08 -17.58
C PRO A 469 9.06 3.04 -17.10
N LEU A 470 10.03 2.54 -16.30
CA LEU A 470 11.11 3.34 -15.72
C LEU A 470 12.07 3.87 -16.77
N PRO A 471 12.53 5.14 -16.63
CA PRO A 471 13.56 5.72 -17.49
C PRO A 471 14.96 5.40 -16.94
N TRP A 472 15.71 4.55 -17.65
CA TRP A 472 17.07 4.17 -17.24
C TRP A 472 18.15 5.08 -17.79
N SER A 473 18.07 5.45 -19.08
CA SER A 473 19.12 6.23 -19.77
C SER A 473 18.62 6.84 -21.07
N GLY A 474 19.44 7.70 -21.67
CA GLY A 474 19.09 8.33 -22.96
C GLY A 474 18.32 9.64 -22.80
N THR A 475 18.03 10.26 -23.94
CA THR A 475 17.41 11.60 -24.01
C THR A 475 16.02 11.60 -24.66
N ALA A 476 15.53 10.41 -25.05
CA ALA A 476 14.21 10.22 -25.64
C ALA A 476 13.69 8.83 -25.25
N ALA A 477 12.35 8.67 -25.21
CA ALA A 477 11.72 7.38 -24.99
C ALA A 477 12.18 6.33 -26.04
N PRO A 478 12.34 5.09 -25.63
CA PRO A 478 11.94 4.47 -24.36
C PRO A 478 12.95 4.62 -23.22
N TYR A 479 13.80 5.63 -23.21
CA TYR A 479 14.76 5.98 -22.15
C TYR A 479 15.57 4.77 -21.61
N GLY A 480 16.04 3.89 -22.49
CA GLY A 480 16.82 2.71 -22.14
C GLY A 480 16.05 1.67 -21.32
N PHE A 481 14.71 1.65 -21.41
CA PHE A 481 13.86 0.64 -20.78
C PHE A 481 14.12 -0.74 -21.36
N GLY A 482 14.14 -0.89 -22.69
CA GLY A 482 14.53 -2.10 -23.39
C GLY A 482 16.03 -2.23 -23.60
N ALA A 483 16.52 -3.42 -23.94
CA ALA A 483 17.92 -3.67 -24.29
C ALA A 483 18.29 -2.87 -25.55
N VAL A 484 19.30 -2.03 -25.45
CA VAL A 484 19.71 -1.05 -26.49
C VAL A 484 20.24 -1.74 -27.76
N ASP A 485 20.58 -3.04 -27.70
CA ASP A 485 21.27 -3.78 -28.77
C ASP A 485 20.55 -5.03 -29.29
N VAL A 486 19.30 -5.27 -28.88
CA VAL A 486 18.51 -6.41 -29.41
C VAL A 486 17.58 -5.91 -30.50
N PRO A 487 17.74 -6.34 -31.77
CA PRO A 487 16.74 -6.09 -32.80
C PRO A 487 15.39 -6.67 -32.36
N ALA A 488 14.34 -5.90 -32.45
CA ALA A 488 12.99 -6.39 -32.14
C ALA A 488 12.74 -7.72 -32.89
N PRO A 489 12.19 -8.76 -32.22
CA PRO A 489 11.87 -10.03 -32.89
C PRO A 489 11.00 -9.79 -34.12
N GLU A 490 11.33 -10.40 -35.25
CA GLU A 490 10.47 -10.37 -36.46
C GLU A 490 9.09 -10.92 -36.10
N GLY A 491 8.07 -10.07 -36.10
CA GLY A 491 6.69 -10.44 -35.78
C GLY A 491 6.15 -9.86 -34.47
N SER A 492 6.95 -9.16 -33.68
CA SER A 492 6.43 -8.33 -32.57
C SER A 492 5.61 -7.17 -33.18
N GLN A 493 4.30 -7.41 -33.36
CA GLN A 493 3.38 -6.31 -33.61
C GLN A 493 3.31 -5.52 -32.30
N GLY A 494 4.17 -4.52 -32.17
CA GLY A 494 4.15 -3.60 -31.07
C GLY A 494 2.72 -3.13 -30.81
N VAL A 495 2.29 -3.22 -29.57
CA VAL A 495 1.09 -2.51 -29.13
C VAL A 495 1.24 -1.06 -29.59
N PRO A 496 0.23 -0.45 -30.25
CA PRO A 496 0.36 0.90 -30.77
C PRO A 496 0.43 1.94 -29.64
N GLY A 497 1.59 2.05 -29.06
CA GLY A 497 2.04 3.22 -28.34
C GLY A 497 3.21 3.78 -29.15
N ALA A 498 3.26 5.05 -29.40
CA ALA A 498 4.20 5.69 -30.32
C ALA A 498 5.70 5.51 -29.96
N GLN A 499 6.05 4.67 -28.98
CA GLN A 499 7.39 4.56 -28.41
C GLN A 499 7.85 3.14 -28.06
N GLY A 500 7.11 2.10 -28.37
CA GLY A 500 7.57 0.71 -28.18
C GLY A 500 7.52 0.17 -26.75
N THR A 501 6.83 0.83 -25.81
CA THR A 501 6.55 0.34 -24.46
C THR A 501 5.05 0.09 -24.25
N TRP A 502 4.68 -0.79 -23.32
CA TRP A 502 3.29 -1.17 -23.06
C TRP A 502 2.40 -0.01 -22.57
N LEU A 503 2.99 0.98 -21.89
CA LEU A 503 2.42 2.30 -21.63
C LEU A 503 3.39 3.37 -22.17
N PRO A 504 2.90 4.46 -22.77
CA PRO A 504 3.75 5.53 -23.27
C PRO A 504 4.47 6.25 -22.12
N GLN A 505 5.73 6.59 -22.32
CA GLN A 505 6.50 7.42 -21.40
C GLN A 505 6.38 8.90 -21.79
N PRO A 506 6.36 9.84 -20.82
CA PRO A 506 6.43 11.28 -21.10
C PRO A 506 7.69 11.67 -21.86
N GLU A 507 7.57 12.65 -22.79
CA GLU A 507 8.70 13.09 -23.61
C GLU A 507 9.75 13.90 -22.84
N ASP A 508 9.42 14.43 -21.67
CA ASP A 508 10.23 15.32 -20.83
C ASP A 508 11.04 14.60 -19.74
N TRP A 509 11.05 13.26 -19.72
CA TRP A 509 11.75 12.48 -18.69
C TRP A 509 13.26 12.31 -18.89
N ALA A 510 13.86 12.94 -19.87
CA ALA A 510 15.32 12.85 -20.14
C ALA A 510 16.18 13.18 -18.91
N GLY A 511 15.81 14.23 -18.15
CA GLY A 511 16.46 14.63 -16.91
C GLY A 511 16.17 13.72 -15.71
N LEU A 512 15.11 12.90 -15.79
CA LEU A 512 14.67 12.01 -14.72
C LEU A 512 15.22 10.58 -14.87
N THR A 513 16.00 10.29 -15.91
CA THR A 513 16.60 8.96 -16.08
C THR A 513 17.60 8.64 -14.95
N VAL A 514 17.73 7.35 -14.62
CA VAL A 514 18.72 6.88 -13.64
C VAL A 514 20.13 7.38 -14.00
N ALA A 515 20.50 7.33 -15.28
CA ALA A 515 21.83 7.77 -15.74
C ALA A 515 22.05 9.26 -15.54
N ALA A 516 21.07 10.11 -15.88
CA ALA A 516 21.16 11.56 -15.69
C ALA A 516 21.26 11.92 -14.20
N GLN A 517 20.40 11.35 -13.37
CA GLN A 517 20.36 11.62 -11.94
C GLN A 517 21.59 11.09 -11.19
N ARG A 518 22.15 9.95 -11.60
CA ARG A 518 23.39 9.43 -11.01
C ARG A 518 24.57 10.40 -11.19
N ALA A 519 24.60 11.13 -12.29
CA ALA A 519 25.62 12.13 -12.58
C ALA A 519 25.42 13.47 -11.85
N ASP A 520 24.21 13.75 -11.35
CA ASP A 520 23.88 15.00 -10.64
C ASP A 520 23.86 14.78 -9.12
N PRO A 521 24.85 15.32 -8.36
CA PRO A 521 24.87 15.20 -6.90
C PRO A 521 23.63 15.77 -6.18
N GLY A 522 22.92 16.72 -6.81
CA GLY A 522 21.71 17.34 -6.26
C GLY A 522 20.42 16.57 -6.54
N SER A 523 20.49 15.48 -7.31
CA SER A 523 19.32 14.71 -7.76
C SER A 523 18.58 14.01 -6.61
N THR A 524 17.34 13.61 -6.89
CA THR A 524 16.53 12.82 -5.95
C THR A 524 17.12 11.44 -5.74
N LEU A 525 17.64 10.80 -6.79
CA LEU A 525 18.34 9.51 -6.68
C LEU A 525 19.51 9.56 -5.70
N ASN A 526 20.37 10.58 -5.81
CA ASN A 526 21.52 10.71 -4.92
C ASN A 526 21.11 11.09 -3.49
N LEU A 527 19.98 11.80 -3.30
CA LEU A 527 19.40 12.01 -1.97
C LEU A 527 18.98 10.67 -1.33
N TYR A 528 18.25 9.81 -2.07
CA TYR A 528 17.87 8.49 -1.56
C TYR A 528 19.07 7.62 -1.22
N ARG A 529 20.08 7.58 -2.10
CA ARG A 529 21.32 6.83 -1.85
C ARG A 529 22.03 7.30 -0.57
N ALA A 530 22.15 8.61 -0.38
CA ALA A 530 22.75 9.18 0.83
C ALA A 530 21.91 8.87 2.08
N ALA A 531 20.58 9.02 2.00
CA ALA A 531 19.67 8.72 3.11
C ALA A 531 19.74 7.24 3.51
N LEU A 532 19.73 6.32 2.55
CA LEU A 532 19.78 4.88 2.82
C LEU A 532 21.17 4.46 3.36
N ALA A 533 22.24 5.08 2.91
CA ALA A 533 23.57 4.86 3.47
C ALA A 533 23.64 5.31 4.95
N ILE A 534 23.14 6.52 5.26
CA ILE A 534 23.08 7.00 6.64
C ILE A 534 22.16 6.11 7.49
N ARG A 535 20.98 5.75 6.96
CA ARG A 535 20.03 4.88 7.69
C ARG A 535 20.63 3.52 8.05
N ARG A 536 21.41 2.93 7.17
CA ARG A 536 22.10 1.66 7.43
C ARG A 536 23.18 1.79 8.50
N ASP A 537 23.93 2.89 8.50
CA ASP A 537 25.16 3.04 9.28
C ASP A 537 24.93 3.80 10.61
N HIS A 538 23.84 4.56 10.75
CA HIS A 538 23.55 5.35 11.95
C HIS A 538 22.81 4.53 13.02
N PRO A 539 23.33 4.39 14.25
CA PRO A 539 22.79 3.48 15.25
C PRO A 539 21.40 3.86 15.78
N ALA A 540 20.97 5.11 15.59
CA ALA A 540 19.63 5.55 15.97
C ALA A 540 18.55 5.19 14.94
N LEU A 541 18.93 4.82 13.70
CA LEU A 541 17.99 4.53 12.64
C LEU A 541 17.71 3.02 12.53
N GLY A 542 16.63 2.65 11.83
CA GLY A 542 16.08 1.29 11.84
C GLY A 542 14.89 1.16 12.80
N ASP A 543 14.76 0.02 13.51
CA ASP A 543 13.74 -0.14 14.57
C ASP A 543 14.12 0.70 15.82
N GLY A 544 13.20 0.88 16.77
CA GLY A 544 13.44 1.63 18.01
C GLY A 544 12.39 2.70 18.26
N ASP A 545 12.77 3.70 19.06
CA ASP A 545 11.85 4.72 19.54
C ASP A 545 12.07 6.08 18.87
N LEU A 546 11.07 6.95 18.94
CA LEU A 546 11.16 8.37 18.62
C LEU A 546 10.61 9.22 19.78
N THR A 547 11.14 10.43 19.91
CA THR A 547 10.66 11.43 20.85
C THR A 547 10.35 12.71 20.10
N TRP A 548 9.09 13.14 20.13
CA TRP A 548 8.69 14.40 19.51
C TRP A 548 9.34 15.60 20.19
N LEU A 549 9.74 16.57 19.41
CA LEU A 549 10.27 17.85 19.87
C LEU A 549 9.20 18.94 19.78
N ASP A 550 9.28 19.91 20.68
CA ASP A 550 8.43 21.10 20.60
C ASP A 550 8.90 22.00 19.45
N THR A 551 7.98 22.31 18.55
CA THR A 551 8.25 23.06 17.31
C THR A 551 7.19 24.13 17.07
N PRO A 552 7.49 25.18 16.31
CA PRO A 552 6.47 26.10 15.81
C PRO A 552 5.40 25.37 14.97
N PRO A 553 4.19 25.93 14.84
CA PRO A 553 3.17 25.40 13.94
C PRO A 553 3.71 25.20 12.52
N GLY A 554 3.33 24.10 11.87
CA GLY A 554 3.79 23.74 10.52
C GLY A 554 5.20 23.13 10.48
N VAL A 555 5.85 22.90 11.60
CA VAL A 555 7.13 22.17 11.67
C VAL A 555 6.96 20.87 12.42
N LEU A 556 7.42 19.79 11.85
CA LEU A 556 7.47 18.47 12.47
C LEU A 556 8.93 18.14 12.80
N ALA A 557 9.20 17.79 14.07
CA ALA A 557 10.53 17.33 14.45
C ALA A 557 10.46 16.27 15.54
N PHE A 558 11.38 15.31 15.46
CA PHE A 558 11.60 14.30 16.50
C PHE A 558 13.08 13.94 16.62
N SER A 559 13.45 13.46 17.80
CA SER A 559 14.77 12.86 18.05
C SER A 559 14.68 11.35 18.14
N ARG A 560 15.79 10.69 17.85
CA ARG A 560 16.04 9.25 18.07
C ARG A 560 17.42 9.08 18.71
N ASP A 561 17.49 8.27 19.74
CA ASP A 561 18.74 7.98 20.42
C ASP A 561 19.51 6.83 19.70
N PRO A 562 20.85 6.94 19.63
CA PRO A 562 21.68 8.05 20.09
C PRO A 562 21.91 9.13 19.02
N GLY A 563 21.66 10.39 19.37
CA GLY A 563 22.18 11.55 18.65
C GLY A 563 21.66 11.74 17.20
N PHE A 564 20.37 11.49 16.94
CA PHE A 564 19.76 11.78 15.65
C PHE A 564 18.52 12.66 15.82
N THR A 565 18.36 13.66 14.97
CA THR A 565 17.16 14.50 14.91
C THR A 565 16.72 14.70 13.47
N LEU A 566 15.42 14.55 13.23
CA LEU A 566 14.75 14.98 12.01
C LEU A 566 14.01 16.29 12.27
N MET A 567 14.08 17.23 11.32
CA MET A 567 13.13 18.36 11.19
C MET A 567 12.60 18.44 9.78
N VAL A 568 11.29 18.72 9.62
CA VAL A 568 10.63 19.02 8.34
C VAL A 568 9.80 20.27 8.49
N ASN A 569 10.02 21.24 7.62
CA ASN A 569 9.24 22.47 7.56
C ASN A 569 8.12 22.33 6.52
N PHE A 570 6.90 22.13 6.96
CA PHE A 570 5.68 22.10 6.15
C PHE A 570 5.10 23.49 5.93
N GLY A 571 5.58 24.49 6.70
CA GLY A 571 5.07 25.85 6.69
C GLY A 571 5.64 26.70 5.55
N PRO A 572 5.06 27.87 5.31
CA PRO A 572 5.43 28.75 4.20
C PRO A 572 6.62 29.68 4.49
N VAL A 573 7.19 29.64 5.70
CA VAL A 573 8.28 30.54 6.10
C VAL A 573 9.49 29.75 6.60
N PRO A 574 10.72 30.23 6.35
CA PRO A 574 11.92 29.60 6.89
C PRO A 574 11.92 29.59 8.43
N VAL A 575 12.42 28.52 9.02
CA VAL A 575 12.52 28.35 10.49
C VAL A 575 13.97 28.09 10.91
N PRO A 576 14.40 28.58 12.09
CA PRO A 576 15.75 28.31 12.56
C PRO A 576 15.99 26.83 12.80
N LEU A 577 17.15 26.32 12.38
CA LEU A 577 17.66 25.03 12.82
C LEU A 577 17.98 25.10 14.32
N THR A 578 17.74 24.01 15.04
CA THR A 578 18.17 23.89 16.43
C THR A 578 19.70 23.99 16.49
N ARG A 579 20.19 24.99 17.24
CA ARG A 579 21.64 25.23 17.34
C ARG A 579 22.31 24.07 18.06
N HIS A 580 23.49 23.67 17.59
CA HIS A 580 24.41 22.67 18.11
C HIS A 580 24.36 21.27 17.45
N HIS A 581 23.84 21.15 16.24
CA HIS A 581 23.82 19.91 15.51
C HIS A 581 24.54 20.05 14.16
N ASP A 582 25.29 19.03 13.78
CA ASP A 582 25.84 18.94 12.43
C ASP A 582 24.75 18.45 11.46
N VAL A 583 24.72 19.03 10.27
CA VAL A 583 23.78 18.58 9.21
C VAL A 583 24.33 17.29 8.60
N LEU A 584 23.59 16.19 8.79
CA LEU A 584 23.90 14.90 8.17
C LEU A 584 23.41 14.86 6.72
N LEU A 585 22.20 15.36 6.47
CA LEU A 585 21.57 15.37 5.15
C LEU A 585 20.44 16.39 5.11
N ALA A 586 20.25 17.05 3.96
CA ALA A 586 19.09 17.93 3.73
C ALA A 586 18.42 17.58 2.40
N SER A 587 17.10 17.69 2.33
CA SER A 587 16.30 17.40 1.13
C SER A 587 16.46 18.46 0.02
N GLY A 588 16.97 19.64 0.38
CA GLY A 588 17.24 20.77 -0.50
C GLY A 588 18.28 21.70 0.11
N PRO A 589 18.66 22.78 -0.59
CA PRO A 589 19.59 23.77 -0.07
C PRO A 589 19.07 24.42 1.21
N LEU A 590 19.93 24.61 2.20
CA LEU A 590 19.64 25.37 3.42
C LEU A 590 20.03 26.85 3.23
N ASP A 591 19.36 27.75 3.94
CA ASP A 591 19.68 29.18 3.96
C ASP A 591 20.42 29.52 5.26
N GLY A 592 21.71 29.25 5.29
CA GLY A 592 22.52 29.34 6.51
C GLY A 592 21.98 28.42 7.60
N ASP A 593 21.61 29.01 8.74
CA ASP A 593 21.00 28.28 9.88
C ASP A 593 19.45 28.20 9.79
N LEU A 594 18.87 28.42 8.63
CA LEU A 594 17.43 28.34 8.40
C LEU A 594 17.05 27.12 7.56
N LEU A 595 15.96 26.45 7.96
CA LEU A 595 15.30 25.39 7.21
C LEU A 595 14.20 26.02 6.34
N PRO A 596 14.37 26.06 5.02
CA PRO A 596 13.38 26.64 4.11
C PRO A 596 12.03 25.92 4.15
N PRO A 597 10.96 26.51 3.59
CA PRO A 597 9.69 25.83 3.32
C PRO A 597 9.88 24.53 2.54
N ASP A 598 9.00 23.55 2.79
CA ASP A 598 8.95 22.27 2.08
C ASP A 598 10.29 21.51 2.09
N THR A 599 11.08 21.66 3.15
CA THR A 599 12.42 21.08 3.28
C THR A 599 12.52 20.23 4.55
N GLY A 600 13.20 19.08 4.43
CA GLY A 600 13.55 18.19 5.53
C GLY A 600 15.06 18.16 5.77
N VAL A 601 15.49 17.99 7.02
CA VAL A 601 16.91 17.88 7.41
C VAL A 601 17.10 16.81 8.47
N TRP A 602 18.20 16.07 8.36
CA TRP A 602 18.74 15.16 9.36
C TRP A 602 19.93 15.81 10.05
N LEU A 603 19.92 15.76 11.38
CA LEU A 603 20.92 16.39 12.25
C LEU A 603 21.49 15.34 13.21
N SER A 604 22.76 15.51 13.62
CA SER A 604 23.44 14.67 14.61
C SER A 604 23.56 15.36 15.95
#